data_edd73b7ff51444c00322b20d6cd6c6c0
#
_entry.id   edd73b7ff51444c00322b20d6cd6c6c0
#
_cell.length_a   1.000
_cell.length_b   1.000
_cell.length_c   1.000
_cell.angle_alpha   90.00
_cell.angle_beta   90.00
_cell.angle_gamma   90.00
#
_symmetry.space_group_name_H-M   'P 1'
#
loop_
_entity.id
_entity.type
_entity.pdbx_description
1 polymer ?
#
loop_
_entity_poly.entity_id
_entity_poly.type
_entity_poly.pdbx_seq_one_letter_code
_entity_poly.pdbx_strand_id
1 'polypeptide(L)' 'MLDFSKLDQSAQSYFNSLPAVFQEQIMQSSVDVASKENLEIIYQNLLEKGKNP' A
#
# COMPACT_ATOMS: atom_id res chain seq x y z
N MET A 1 -8.03 7.42 -5.07
CA MET A 1 -7.46 7.57 -3.72
C MET A 1 -7.85 6.37 -2.87
N LEU A 2 -6.93 5.86 -2.09
CA LEU A 2 -7.18 4.70 -1.23
C LEU A 2 -8.19 5.04 -0.14
N ASP A 3 -9.20 4.19 0.01
CA ASP A 3 -10.15 4.32 1.11
C ASP A 3 -9.75 3.33 2.19
N PHE A 4 -9.11 3.83 3.24
CA PHE A 4 -8.58 3.00 4.31
C PHE A 4 -9.69 2.20 5.00
N SER A 5 -10.88 2.76 5.10
CA SER A 5 -11.99 2.10 5.77
C SER A 5 -12.50 0.86 5.04
N LYS A 6 -12.18 0.72 3.76
CA LYS A 6 -12.57 -0.44 2.98
C LYS A 6 -11.59 -1.60 3.10
N LEU A 7 -10.44 -1.39 3.72
CA LEU A 7 -9.48 -2.44 3.94
C LEU A 7 -9.95 -3.35 5.06
N ASP A 8 -9.70 -4.67 4.93
CA ASP A 8 -9.96 -5.56 6.04
C ASP A 8 -8.92 -5.33 7.15
N GLN A 9 -9.15 -5.97 8.30
CA GLN A 9 -8.32 -5.72 9.47
C GLN A 9 -6.85 -6.07 9.23
N SER A 10 -6.60 -7.17 8.55
CA SER A 10 -5.23 -7.58 8.22
C SER A 10 -4.55 -6.56 7.32
N ALA A 11 -5.29 -6.07 6.33
CA ALA A 11 -4.76 -5.06 5.41
C ALA A 11 -4.47 -3.75 6.13
N GLN A 12 -5.34 -3.34 7.04
CA GLN A 12 -5.12 -2.12 7.82
C GLN A 12 -3.87 -2.24 8.68
N SER A 13 -3.68 -3.38 9.32
CA SER A 13 -2.49 -3.61 10.14
C SER A 13 -1.23 -3.60 9.30
N TYR A 14 -1.28 -4.24 8.14
CA TYR A 14 -0.14 -4.27 7.24
C TYR A 14 0.21 -2.86 6.75
N PHE A 15 -0.79 -2.10 6.34
CA PHE A 15 -0.60 -0.73 5.89
C PHE A 15 0.06 0.13 6.98
N ASN A 16 -0.42 0.00 8.22
CA ASN A 16 0.11 0.78 9.33
C ASN A 16 1.55 0.41 9.66
N SER A 17 1.99 -0.78 9.28
CA SER A 17 3.37 -1.21 9.52
C SER A 17 4.35 -0.71 8.46
N LEU A 18 3.85 -0.16 7.36
CA LEU A 18 4.70 0.35 6.29
C LEU A 18 5.35 1.68 6.68
N PRO A 19 6.54 1.98 6.11
CA PRO A 19 7.12 3.31 6.29
C PRO A 19 6.19 4.41 5.78
N ALA A 20 6.24 5.57 6.42
CA ALA A 20 5.33 6.67 6.10
C ALA A 20 5.39 7.08 4.63
N VAL A 21 6.58 7.05 4.04
CA VAL A 21 6.76 7.40 2.63
C VAL A 21 5.90 6.51 1.74
N PHE A 22 5.90 5.20 2.00
CA PHE A 22 5.11 4.27 1.21
C PHE A 22 3.62 4.40 1.49
N GLN A 23 3.26 4.67 2.74
CA GLN A 23 1.86 4.93 3.07
C GLN A 23 1.32 6.09 2.25
N GLU A 24 2.07 7.18 2.17
CA GLU A 24 1.66 8.34 1.39
C GLU A 24 1.53 8.02 -0.09
N GLN A 25 2.50 7.31 -0.64
CA GLN A 25 2.46 6.96 -2.05
C GLN A 25 1.24 6.11 -2.39
N ILE A 26 0.93 5.15 -1.53
CA ILE A 26 -0.23 4.29 -1.74
C ILE A 26 -1.52 5.09 -1.62
N MET A 27 -1.61 5.99 -0.65
CA MET A 27 -2.79 6.80 -0.46
C MET A 27 -3.05 7.76 -1.61
N GLN A 28 -1.99 8.25 -2.24
CA GLN A 28 -2.12 9.18 -3.37
C GLN A 28 -2.39 8.47 -4.69
N SER A 29 -2.16 7.17 -4.74
CA SER A 29 -2.41 6.41 -5.97
C SER A 29 -3.91 6.19 -6.16
N SER A 30 -4.29 5.88 -7.40
CA SER A 30 -5.69 5.63 -7.75
C SER A 30 -6.03 4.15 -7.66
N VAL A 31 -5.28 3.40 -6.87
CA VAL A 31 -5.43 1.95 -6.82
C VAL A 31 -6.56 1.56 -5.88
N ASP A 32 -7.41 0.65 -6.33
CA ASP A 32 -8.41 0.02 -5.48
C ASP A 32 -7.75 -1.12 -4.70
N VAL A 33 -7.65 -0.95 -3.40
CA VAL A 33 -7.05 -1.96 -2.54
C VAL A 33 -8.08 -2.38 -1.50
N ALA A 34 -8.29 -3.67 -1.38
CA ALA A 34 -9.23 -4.21 -0.41
C ALA A 34 -8.62 -5.26 0.50
N SER A 35 -7.46 -5.82 0.16
CA SER A 35 -6.87 -6.91 0.91
C SER A 35 -5.40 -6.68 1.16
N LYS A 36 -4.88 -7.39 2.16
CA LYS A 36 -3.45 -7.37 2.48
C LYS A 36 -2.61 -7.81 1.28
N GLU A 37 -3.10 -8.81 0.55
CA GLU A 37 -2.38 -9.33 -0.61
C GLU A 37 -2.17 -8.27 -1.67
N ASN A 38 -3.18 -7.44 -1.93
CA ASN A 38 -3.05 -6.33 -2.86
C ASN A 38 -2.01 -5.33 -2.38
N LEU A 39 -2.01 -5.03 -1.08
CA LEU A 39 -1.03 -4.11 -0.51
C LEU A 39 0.39 -4.65 -0.64
N GLU A 40 0.57 -5.94 -0.43
CA GLU A 40 1.89 -6.57 -0.59
C GLU A 40 2.41 -6.41 -2.01
N ILE A 41 1.55 -6.63 -3.00
CA ILE A 41 1.94 -6.49 -4.39
C ILE A 41 2.33 -5.05 -4.70
N ILE A 42 1.53 -4.10 -4.24
CA ILE A 42 1.81 -2.68 -4.47
C ILE A 42 3.13 -2.28 -3.81
N TYR A 43 3.35 -2.72 -2.59
CA TYR A 43 4.56 -2.40 -1.86
C TYR A 43 5.79 -2.97 -2.57
N GLN A 44 5.71 -4.21 -3.04
CA GLN A 44 6.81 -4.83 -3.78
C GLN A 44 7.12 -4.05 -5.06
N ASN A 45 6.08 -3.61 -5.76
CA ASN A 45 6.28 -2.81 -6.97
C ASN A 45 6.98 -1.49 -6.66
N LEU A 46 6.62 -0.85 -5.56
CA LEU A 46 7.26 0.39 -5.15
C LEU A 46 8.72 0.18 -4.77
N LEU A 47 9.02 -0.92 -4.09
CA LEU A 47 10.40 -1.25 -3.75
C LEU A 47 11.24 -1.47 -4.99
N GLU A 48 10.70 -2.18 -5.97
CA GLU A 48 11.41 -2.43 -7.22
C GLU A 48 11.67 -1.15 -8.00
N LYS A 49 10.68 -0.27 -8.04
CA LYS A 49 10.86 1.03 -8.68
C LYS A 49 11.96 1.84 -8.03
N GLY A 50 12.08 1.74 -6.71
CA GLY A 50 13.12 2.46 -5.99
C GLY A 50 14.51 1.93 -6.26
N LYS A 51 14.64 0.69 -6.72
CA LYS A 51 15.94 0.08 -7.03
C LYS A 51 16.43 0.40 -8.43
N ASN A 52 15.53 0.77 -9.32
CA ASN A 52 15.89 1.07 -10.71
C ASN A 52 16.05 2.56 -10.88
N PRO A 53 17.28 3.01 -11.22
CA PRO A 53 17.52 4.44 -11.45
C PRO A 53 16.82 4.95 -12.69
#